data_e8b69cdc1eb897d8e495a4750cb34b7a
#
_entry.id   e8b69cdc1eb897d8e495a4750cb34b7a
#
_cell.length_a   1.000
_cell.length_b   1.000
_cell.length_c   1.000
_cell.angle_alpha   90.00
_cell.angle_beta   90.00
_cell.angle_gamma   90.00
#
_symmetry.space_group_name_H-M   'P 1'
#
loop_
_entity.id
_entity.type
_entity.pdbx_description
1 polymer ?
#
loop_
_entity_poly.entity_id
_entity_poly.type
_entity_poly.pdbx_seq_one_letter_code
_entity_poly.pdbx_strand_id
1 'polypeptide(L)'
;MLQENLIRMYEESFRTHRELPALTDYFKGETFSYYEMAKEIAKLHLFFKKAEIRRGDKIALIGRNNPRWCITYLASITYGAVIVPILQDFAPADIVHIVNHSESRLLFVGDTYWDLIEEDEIARVDAVLSLTDF
;
A
#
# COMPACT_ATOMS: atom_id res chain seq x y z
N MET A 1 -5.44 -11.98 -29.63
CA MET A 1 -6.15 -11.76 -28.35
C MET A 1 -5.30 -10.81 -27.51
N LEU A 2 -5.75 -9.58 -27.33
CA LEU A 2 -5.09 -8.63 -26.44
C LEU A 2 -5.25 -9.16 -25.02
N GLN A 3 -4.20 -9.63 -24.43
CA GLN A 3 -4.16 -9.91 -22.99
C GLN A 3 -4.02 -8.56 -22.26
N GLU A 4 -5.10 -7.85 -22.13
CA GLU A 4 -5.15 -6.65 -21.33
C GLU A 4 -4.99 -7.04 -19.86
N ASN A 5 -3.87 -6.65 -19.29
CA ASN A 5 -3.53 -6.88 -17.89
C ASN A 5 -3.18 -5.52 -17.28
N LEU A 6 -3.89 -5.16 -16.22
CA LEU A 6 -3.70 -3.89 -15.51
C LEU A 6 -2.23 -3.64 -15.12
N ILE A 7 -1.53 -4.68 -14.68
CA ILE A 7 -0.13 -4.57 -14.28
C ILE A 7 0.76 -4.20 -15.48
N ARG A 8 0.53 -4.79 -16.66
CA ARG A 8 1.26 -4.44 -17.88
C ARG A 8 1.01 -3.01 -18.33
N MET A 9 -0.22 -2.52 -18.17
CA MET A 9 -0.57 -1.12 -18.46
C MET A 9 0.22 -0.18 -17.55
N TYR A 10 0.33 -0.48 -16.26
CA TYR A 10 1.16 0.29 -15.33
C TYR A 10 2.64 0.22 -15.71
N GLU A 11 3.19 -0.95 -15.99
CA GLU A 11 4.58 -1.10 -16.39
C GLU A 11 4.91 -0.27 -17.63
N GLU A 12 4.04 -0.27 -18.62
CA GLU A 12 4.23 0.52 -19.83
C GLU A 12 4.19 2.02 -19.54
N SER A 13 3.20 2.49 -18.76
CA SER A 13 3.10 3.89 -18.35
C SER A 13 4.34 4.34 -17.57
N PHE A 14 4.80 3.54 -16.62
CA PHE A 14 5.99 3.85 -15.84
C PHE A 14 7.26 3.92 -16.70
N ARG A 15 7.36 3.06 -17.71
CA ARG A 15 8.51 3.02 -18.61
C ARG A 15 8.54 4.20 -19.59
N THR A 16 7.39 4.54 -20.15
CA THR A 16 7.28 5.58 -21.19
C THR A 16 7.26 7.00 -20.63
N HIS A 17 6.80 7.18 -19.38
CA HIS A 17 6.61 8.49 -18.76
C HIS A 17 7.50 8.74 -17.55
N ARG A 18 8.66 8.11 -17.49
CA ARG A 18 9.57 8.07 -16.33
C ARG A 18 9.76 9.41 -15.61
N GLU A 19 10.01 10.47 -16.38
CA GLU A 19 10.37 11.79 -15.86
C GLU A 19 9.15 12.68 -15.59
N LEU A 20 7.96 12.24 -15.97
CA LEU A 20 6.75 13.03 -15.75
C LEU A 20 6.30 12.92 -14.30
N PRO A 21 5.70 14.00 -13.74
CA PRO A 21 5.03 13.94 -12.44
C PRO A 21 3.88 12.93 -12.48
N ALA A 22 3.83 12.07 -11.49
CA ALA A 22 2.78 11.04 -11.38
C ALA A 22 1.82 11.32 -10.22
N LEU A 23 2.35 11.65 -9.04
CA LEU A 23 1.57 11.92 -7.84
C LEU A 23 2.13 13.12 -7.11
N THR A 24 1.25 13.98 -6.63
CA THR A 24 1.62 15.12 -5.80
C THR A 24 0.82 15.12 -4.50
N ASP A 25 1.49 15.23 -3.36
CA ASP A 25 0.86 15.58 -2.10
C ASP A 25 0.66 17.09 -2.08
N TYR A 26 -0.59 17.51 -2.21
CA TYR A 26 -0.94 18.94 -2.27
C TYR A 26 -0.53 19.69 -0.99
N PHE A 27 -0.69 19.05 0.18
CA PHE A 27 -0.43 19.70 1.47
C PHE A 27 1.05 19.77 1.80
N LYS A 28 1.81 18.74 1.46
CA LYS A 28 3.27 18.68 1.68
C LYS A 28 4.07 19.31 0.53
N GLY A 29 3.46 19.49 -0.62
CA GLY A 29 4.15 19.93 -1.84
C GLY A 29 5.14 18.90 -2.38
N GLU A 30 5.06 17.65 -1.96
CA GLU A 30 5.92 16.56 -2.40
C GLU A 30 5.37 15.95 -3.68
N THR A 31 6.19 15.86 -4.72
CA THR A 31 5.82 15.27 -5.99
C THR A 31 6.72 14.09 -6.32
N PHE A 32 6.11 12.99 -6.71
CA PHE A 32 6.80 11.80 -7.21
C PHE A 32 6.65 11.72 -8.74
N SER A 33 7.75 11.57 -9.44
CA SER A 33 7.74 11.14 -10.84
C SER A 33 7.37 9.66 -10.94
N TYR A 34 7.03 9.18 -12.14
CA TYR A 34 6.83 7.76 -12.38
C TYR A 34 8.06 6.93 -12.00
N TYR A 35 9.25 7.46 -12.25
CA TYR A 35 10.51 6.81 -11.89
C TYR A 35 10.69 6.70 -10.37
N GLU A 36 10.42 7.75 -9.63
CA GLU A 36 10.50 7.75 -8.16
C GLU A 36 9.48 6.80 -7.56
N MET A 37 8.26 6.78 -8.07
CA MET A 37 7.26 5.77 -7.67
C MET A 37 7.75 4.35 -7.91
N ALA A 38 8.32 4.08 -9.08
CA ALA A 38 8.85 2.74 -9.40
C ALA A 38 9.96 2.32 -8.43
N LYS A 39 10.81 3.25 -8.00
CA LYS A 39 11.84 3.00 -6.98
C LYS A 39 11.22 2.62 -5.63
N GLU A 40 10.24 3.37 -5.17
CA GLU A 40 9.56 3.08 -3.90
C GLU A 40 8.80 1.74 -3.96
N ILE A 41 8.13 1.45 -5.07
CA ILE A 41 7.50 0.13 -5.30
C ILE A 41 8.54 -0.99 -5.21
N ALA A 42 9.70 -0.82 -5.84
CA ALA A 42 10.78 -1.82 -5.80
C ALA A 42 11.31 -2.04 -4.37
N LYS A 43 11.46 -0.97 -3.58
CA LYS A 43 11.82 -1.08 -2.16
C LYS A 43 10.80 -1.88 -1.37
N LEU A 44 9.51 -1.60 -1.57
CA LEU A 44 8.44 -2.37 -0.93
C LEU A 44 8.42 -3.83 -1.36
N HIS A 45 8.69 -4.14 -2.63
CA HIS A 45 8.84 -5.53 -3.09
C HIS A 45 9.98 -6.25 -2.35
N LEU A 46 11.12 -5.58 -2.14
CA LEU A 46 12.23 -6.15 -1.36
C LEU A 46 11.83 -6.38 0.10
N PHE A 47 11.10 -5.44 0.69
CA PHE A 47 10.57 -5.58 2.04
C PHE A 47 9.59 -6.76 2.12
N PHE A 48 8.63 -6.87 1.19
CA PHE A 48 7.68 -7.98 1.16
C PHE A 48 8.39 -9.33 1.05
N LYS A 49 9.44 -9.40 0.25
CA LYS A 49 10.26 -10.60 0.14
C LYS A 49 10.94 -10.95 1.46
N LYS A 50 11.51 -9.97 2.16
CA LYS A 50 12.14 -10.17 3.48
C LYS A 50 11.13 -10.57 4.55
N ALA A 51 9.91 -10.03 4.49
CA ALA A 51 8.79 -10.38 5.36
C ALA A 51 8.10 -11.70 4.97
N GLU A 52 8.67 -12.42 4.00
CA GLU A 52 8.15 -13.71 3.50
C GLU A 52 6.68 -13.63 3.04
N ILE A 53 6.28 -12.47 2.50
CA ILE A 53 4.96 -12.31 1.86
C ILE A 53 4.93 -13.14 0.59
N ARG A 54 3.88 -13.92 0.43
CA ARG A 54 3.66 -14.80 -0.72
C ARG A 54 2.54 -14.26 -1.60
N ARG A 55 2.50 -14.74 -2.84
CA ARG A 55 1.37 -14.47 -3.73
C ARG A 55 0.06 -14.89 -3.06
N GLY A 56 -0.92 -13.98 -3.04
CA GLY A 56 -2.23 -14.19 -2.42
C GLY A 56 -2.30 -13.80 -0.94
N ASP A 57 -1.19 -13.53 -0.28
CA ASP A 57 -1.22 -12.96 1.07
C ASP A 57 -1.87 -11.57 1.04
N LYS A 58 -2.59 -11.24 2.10
CA LYS A 58 -3.32 -9.98 2.20
C LYS A 58 -2.48 -8.93 2.90
N ILE A 59 -2.59 -7.71 2.39
CA ILE A 59 -1.95 -6.52 2.94
C ILE A 59 -3.05 -5.49 3.17
N ALA A 60 -3.30 -5.13 4.41
CA ALA A 60 -4.27 -4.10 4.77
C ALA A 60 -3.67 -2.71 4.60
N LEU A 61 -4.52 -1.78 4.18
CA LEU A 61 -4.12 -0.40 3.89
C LEU A 61 -5.20 0.57 4.34
N ILE A 62 -4.88 1.45 5.28
CA ILE A 62 -5.77 2.51 5.74
C ILE A 62 -5.02 3.83 5.90
N GLY A 63 -5.56 4.88 5.34
CA GLY A 63 -4.99 6.21 5.43
C GLY A 63 -5.70 7.19 4.51
N ARG A 64 -5.36 8.47 4.65
CA ARG A 64 -5.81 9.50 3.72
C ARG A 64 -5.14 9.31 2.36
N ASN A 65 -5.80 9.80 1.33
CA ASN A 65 -5.23 9.82 -0.02
C ASN A 65 -3.93 10.64 -0.03
N ASN A 66 -2.84 9.94 -0.28
CA ASN A 66 -1.51 10.53 -0.45
C ASN A 66 -0.67 9.64 -1.38
N PRO A 67 0.49 10.10 -1.86
CA PRO A 67 1.33 9.31 -2.75
C PRO A 67 1.75 7.95 -2.18
N ARG A 68 2.04 7.85 -0.90
CA ARG A 68 2.47 6.59 -0.27
C ARG A 68 1.35 5.56 -0.22
N TRP A 69 0.09 6.01 -0.05
CA TRP A 69 -1.07 5.14 -0.18
C TRP A 69 -1.13 4.50 -1.57
N CYS A 70 -0.98 5.31 -2.62
CA CYS A 70 -0.98 4.82 -4.00
C CYS A 70 0.22 3.89 -4.28
N ILE A 71 1.40 4.24 -3.78
CA ILE A 71 2.61 3.42 -3.93
C ILE A 71 2.43 2.06 -3.25
N THR A 72 1.88 2.04 -2.03
CA THR A 72 1.60 0.79 -1.31
C THR A 72 0.58 -0.08 -2.04
N TYR A 73 -0.48 0.54 -2.55
CA TYR A 73 -1.50 -0.15 -3.35
C TYR A 73 -0.86 -0.82 -4.58
N LEU A 74 -0.11 -0.05 -5.37
CA LEU A 74 0.54 -0.56 -6.58
C LEU A 74 1.62 -1.59 -6.26
N ALA A 75 2.40 -1.39 -5.20
CA ALA A 75 3.39 -2.35 -4.77
C ALA A 75 2.75 -3.70 -4.42
N SER A 76 1.63 -3.68 -3.71
CA SER A 76 0.92 -4.90 -3.30
C SER A 76 0.38 -5.68 -4.51
N ILE A 77 -0.33 -5.03 -5.42
CA ILE A 77 -0.93 -5.71 -6.59
C ILE A 77 0.13 -6.16 -7.59
N THR A 78 1.20 -5.41 -7.78
CA THR A 78 2.30 -5.77 -8.71
C THR A 78 3.20 -6.87 -8.15
N TYR A 79 3.27 -7.01 -6.84
CA TYR A 79 3.96 -8.11 -6.18
C TYR A 79 3.18 -9.45 -6.29
N GLY A 80 1.87 -9.37 -6.46
CA GLY A 80 0.97 -10.52 -6.46
C GLY A 80 0.29 -10.78 -5.11
N ALA A 81 0.41 -9.84 -4.17
CA ALA A 81 -0.37 -9.85 -2.94
C ALA A 81 -1.80 -9.35 -3.20
N VAL A 82 -2.68 -9.57 -2.26
CA VAL A 82 -4.05 -9.06 -2.28
C VAL A 82 -4.12 -7.83 -1.39
N ILE A 83 -4.41 -6.69 -1.99
CA ILE A 83 -4.63 -5.46 -1.23
C ILE A 83 -6.01 -5.44 -0.59
N VAL A 84 -6.07 -5.04 0.68
CA VAL A 84 -7.30 -4.87 1.46
C VAL A 84 -7.40 -3.40 1.88
N PRO A 85 -7.90 -2.52 0.97
CA PRO A 85 -8.05 -1.11 1.31
C PRO A 85 -9.24 -0.93 2.24
N ILE A 86 -9.02 -0.20 3.34
CA ILE A 86 -10.02 0.08 4.37
C ILE A 86 -10.38 1.56 4.29
N LEU A 87 -11.69 1.85 4.29
CA LEU A 87 -12.16 3.22 4.24
C LEU A 87 -11.80 3.98 5.53
N GLN A 88 -11.31 5.18 5.35
CA GLN A 88 -10.86 6.05 6.46
C GLN A 88 -11.97 6.44 7.45
N ASP A 89 -13.23 6.38 7.00
CA ASP A 89 -14.39 6.78 7.80
C ASP A 89 -14.99 5.63 8.62
N PHE A 90 -14.39 4.44 8.55
CA PHE A 90 -14.84 3.31 9.37
C PHE A 90 -14.48 3.52 10.85
N ALA A 91 -15.38 3.05 11.74
CA ALA A 91 -15.10 3.04 13.17
C ALA A 91 -13.88 2.16 13.50
N PRO A 92 -13.12 2.44 14.57
CA PRO A 92 -11.96 1.64 14.96
C PRO A 92 -12.25 0.14 15.06
N ALA A 93 -13.39 -0.25 15.64
CA ALA A 93 -13.79 -1.65 15.73
C ALA A 93 -13.99 -2.31 14.37
N ASP A 94 -14.49 -1.58 13.37
CA ASP A 94 -14.67 -2.10 12.00
C ASP A 94 -13.32 -2.26 11.30
N ILE A 95 -12.38 -1.35 11.53
CA ILE A 95 -11.01 -1.43 11.01
C ILE A 95 -10.34 -2.70 11.53
N VAL A 96 -10.36 -2.90 12.85
CA VAL A 96 -9.83 -4.11 13.52
C VAL A 96 -10.49 -5.38 12.97
N HIS A 97 -11.81 -5.36 12.83
CA HIS A 97 -12.57 -6.49 12.28
C HIS A 97 -12.10 -6.84 10.86
N ILE A 98 -11.96 -5.84 9.98
CA ILE A 98 -11.53 -6.06 8.59
C ILE A 98 -10.11 -6.62 8.52
N VAL A 99 -9.19 -6.05 9.29
CA VAL A 99 -7.80 -6.53 9.36
C VAL A 99 -7.74 -8.00 9.78
N ASN A 100 -8.46 -8.35 10.85
CA ASN A 100 -8.49 -9.71 11.36
C ASN A 100 -9.25 -10.68 10.44
N HIS A 101 -10.41 -10.29 9.94
CA HIS A 101 -11.24 -11.12 9.06
C HIS A 101 -10.55 -11.42 7.72
N SER A 102 -9.82 -10.44 7.17
CA SER A 102 -9.05 -10.65 5.95
C SER A 102 -7.81 -11.52 6.16
N GLU A 103 -7.41 -11.75 7.40
CA GLU A 103 -6.14 -12.42 7.73
C GLU A 103 -4.94 -11.68 7.11
N SER A 104 -4.98 -10.34 7.14
CA SER A 104 -3.90 -9.53 6.60
C SER A 104 -2.61 -9.75 7.37
N ARG A 105 -1.52 -9.98 6.65
CA ARG A 105 -0.20 -10.20 7.23
C ARG A 105 0.55 -8.91 7.52
N LEU A 106 0.29 -7.88 6.75
CA LEU A 106 0.85 -6.54 6.94
C LEU A 106 -0.30 -5.53 7.05
N LEU A 107 -0.06 -4.48 7.83
CA LEU A 107 -0.93 -3.30 7.90
C LEU A 107 -0.11 -2.05 7.58
N PHE A 108 -0.47 -1.35 6.52
CA PHE A 108 -0.01 0.01 6.25
C PHE A 108 -1.07 0.98 6.76
N VAL A 109 -0.67 1.89 7.66
CA VAL A 109 -1.60 2.75 8.38
C VAL A 109 -1.09 4.18 8.47
N GLY A 110 -1.99 5.14 8.27
CA GLY A 110 -1.70 6.55 8.57
C GLY A 110 -1.71 6.80 10.08
N ASP A 111 -0.83 7.68 10.57
CA ASP A 111 -0.61 7.92 12.01
C ASP A 111 -1.91 8.22 12.77
N THR A 112 -2.80 9.03 12.19
CA THR A 112 -4.10 9.38 12.79
C THR A 112 -4.99 8.17 13.07
N TYR A 113 -4.85 7.11 12.28
CA TYR A 113 -5.64 5.88 12.43
C TYR A 113 -4.96 4.87 13.34
N TRP A 114 -3.62 4.89 13.40
CA TRP A 114 -2.86 4.05 14.30
C TRP A 114 -3.21 4.32 15.76
N ASP A 115 -3.35 5.59 16.12
CA ASP A 115 -3.72 6.00 17.48
C ASP A 115 -5.11 5.52 17.93
N LEU A 116 -5.92 5.00 17.00
CA LEU A 116 -7.26 4.48 17.26
C LEU A 116 -7.32 2.96 17.40
N ILE A 117 -6.19 2.26 17.19
CA ILE A 117 -6.12 0.80 17.16
C ILE A 117 -5.20 0.34 18.29
N GLU A 118 -5.69 -0.59 19.11
CA GLU A 118 -4.84 -1.26 20.10
C GLU A 118 -4.07 -2.40 19.43
N GLU A 119 -2.77 -2.46 19.62
CA GLU A 119 -1.88 -3.41 18.96
C GLU A 119 -2.26 -4.88 19.23
N ASP A 120 -2.73 -5.18 20.42
CA ASP A 120 -3.17 -6.51 20.81
C ASP A 120 -4.46 -6.97 20.11
N GLU A 121 -5.27 -6.05 19.62
CA GLU A 121 -6.48 -6.37 18.85
C GLU A 121 -6.17 -6.91 17.45
N ILE A 122 -4.97 -6.64 16.91
CA ILE A 122 -4.49 -7.08 15.59
C ILE A 122 -3.25 -7.99 15.69
N ALA A 123 -3.16 -8.79 16.73
CA ALA A 123 -1.98 -9.61 17.05
C ALA A 123 -1.54 -10.62 15.96
N ARG A 124 -2.37 -10.84 14.91
CA ARG A 124 -2.03 -11.71 13.78
C ARG A 124 -1.27 -11.02 12.66
N VAL A 125 -1.15 -9.69 12.71
CA VAL A 125 -0.40 -8.91 11.74
C VAL A 125 1.09 -9.05 12.05
N ASP A 126 1.88 -9.44 11.06
CA ASP A 126 3.33 -9.67 11.24
C ASP A 126 4.10 -8.34 11.44
N ALA A 127 3.63 -7.29 10.79
CA ALA A 127 4.22 -5.95 10.91
C ALA A 127 3.22 -4.86 10.56
N VAL A 128 3.37 -3.71 11.22
CA VAL A 128 2.65 -2.47 10.95
C VAL A 128 3.63 -1.43 10.44
N LEU A 129 3.27 -0.75 9.36
CA LEU A 129 4.10 0.28 8.72
C LEU A 129 3.34 1.60 8.64
N SER A 130 4.01 2.69 8.98
CA SER A 130 3.46 4.04 8.81
C SER A 130 3.39 4.43 7.33
N LEU A 131 2.32 5.10 6.93
CA LEU A 131 2.21 5.73 5.60
C LEU A 131 2.88 7.12 5.56
N THR A 132 3.46 7.56 6.67
CA THR A 132 4.03 8.91 6.77
C THR A 132 5.48 8.94 6.32
N ASP A 133 6.24 7.90 6.56
CA ASP A 133 7.70 7.94 6.50
C ASP A 133 8.38 6.62 6.06
N PHE A 134 7.71 5.73 5.34
CA PHE A 134 8.39 4.57 4.79
C PHE A 134 9.17 4.87 3.52
#